data_91d31f9dd24e96de2496669c7fa5e5ad
#
_entry.id   91d31f9dd24e96de2496669c7fa5e5ad
#
_cell.length_a   1.000
_cell.length_b   1.000
_cell.length_c   1.000
_cell.angle_alpha   90.00
_cell.angle_beta   90.00
_cell.angle_gamma   90.00
#
_symmetry.space_group_name_H-M   'P 1'
#
loop_
_entity.id
_entity.type
_entity.pdbx_description
1 polymer ?
#
loop_
_entity_poly.entity_id
_entity_poly.type
_entity_poly.pdbx_seq_one_letter_code
_entity_poly.pdbx_strand_id
1 'polypeptide(L)'
;MVGIPGVGKSTLLTTMVEILKNHKKNVIVINYGSLMFDVATKNGLKDRDDLRKLSVSEQQRLQKLAAETIATHNEEIVIIDTHAFINSPEGYYPGLPEHVLKIIKPSNFVSVSAKPEEIYNRRMKDDTRNRDKITLANI
;
A
#
# COMPACT_ATOMS: atom_id res chain seq x y z
N MET A 1 2.29 -2.55 -7.23
CA MET A 1 0.85 -2.77 -7.49
C MET A 1 0.04 -1.76 -6.71
N VAL A 2 -0.86 -1.07 -7.35
CA VAL A 2 -1.70 -0.02 -6.75
C VAL A 2 -3.19 -0.28 -6.99
N GLY A 3 -4.05 0.26 -6.13
CA GLY A 3 -5.50 0.16 -6.24
C GLY A 3 -6.15 0.57 -4.92
N ILE A 4 -7.41 0.95 -4.96
CA ILE A 4 -8.15 1.38 -3.78
C ILE A 4 -8.47 0.18 -2.84
N PRO A 5 -8.73 0.42 -1.55
CA PRO A 5 -9.16 -0.63 -0.63
C PRO A 5 -10.43 -1.33 -1.14
N GLY A 6 -10.49 -2.65 -1.04
CA GLY A 6 -11.66 -3.45 -1.49
C GLY A 6 -11.67 -3.84 -2.96
N VAL A 7 -10.70 -3.37 -3.77
CA VAL A 7 -10.64 -3.70 -5.21
C VAL A 7 -10.22 -5.16 -5.48
N GLY A 8 -9.65 -5.87 -4.51
CA GLY A 8 -9.23 -7.27 -4.65
C GLY A 8 -7.72 -7.48 -4.81
N LYS A 9 -6.88 -6.48 -4.49
CA LYS A 9 -5.41 -6.60 -4.60
C LYS A 9 -4.84 -7.83 -3.89
N SER A 10 -5.26 -8.08 -2.65
CA SER A 10 -4.72 -9.21 -1.86
C SER A 10 -4.97 -10.56 -2.50
N THR A 11 -6.16 -10.77 -3.07
CA THR A 11 -6.50 -12.00 -3.79
C THR A 11 -5.62 -12.17 -5.03
N LEU A 12 -5.49 -11.10 -5.81
CA LEU A 12 -4.65 -11.11 -7.01
C LEU A 12 -3.18 -11.37 -6.67
N LEU A 13 -2.66 -10.73 -5.60
CA LEU A 13 -1.30 -10.93 -5.13
C LEU A 13 -1.03 -12.38 -4.74
N THR A 14 -1.94 -13.02 -4.02
CA THR A 14 -1.80 -14.44 -3.64
C THR A 14 -1.63 -15.31 -4.89
N THR A 15 -2.53 -15.17 -5.86
CA THR A 15 -2.46 -15.92 -7.12
C THR A 15 -1.17 -15.63 -7.91
N MET A 16 -0.77 -14.35 -8.00
CA MET A 16 0.47 -13.97 -8.69
C MET A 16 1.70 -14.60 -8.03
N VAL A 17 1.78 -14.58 -6.71
CA VAL A 17 2.90 -15.18 -5.97
C VAL A 17 2.96 -16.68 -6.18
N GLU A 18 1.81 -17.37 -6.17
CA GLU A 18 1.74 -18.81 -6.45
C GLU A 18 2.27 -19.14 -7.87
N ILE A 19 1.81 -18.40 -8.87
CA ILE A 19 2.28 -18.56 -10.26
C ILE A 19 3.79 -18.34 -10.35
N LEU A 20 4.30 -17.25 -9.77
CA LEU A 20 5.73 -16.94 -9.82
C LEU A 20 6.58 -18.00 -9.13
N LYS A 21 6.14 -18.50 -7.97
CA LYS A 21 6.82 -19.60 -7.25
C LYS A 21 6.83 -20.89 -8.05
N ASN A 22 5.72 -21.23 -8.73
CA ASN A 22 5.65 -22.40 -9.59
C ASN A 22 6.63 -22.29 -10.78
N HIS A 23 6.92 -21.06 -11.23
CA HIS A 23 7.96 -20.77 -12.22
C HIS A 23 9.37 -20.60 -11.60
N LYS A 24 9.57 -21.04 -10.33
CA LYS A 24 10.83 -20.99 -9.59
C LYS A 24 11.41 -19.57 -9.47
N LYS A 25 10.55 -18.55 -9.46
CA LYS A 25 10.95 -17.15 -9.26
C LYS A 25 11.09 -16.82 -7.78
N ASN A 26 12.17 -16.13 -7.44
CA ASN A 26 12.36 -15.59 -6.09
C ASN A 26 11.57 -14.28 -5.99
N VAL A 27 10.46 -14.31 -5.23
CA VAL A 27 9.50 -13.19 -5.13
C VAL A 27 9.22 -12.83 -3.68
N ILE A 28 9.21 -11.54 -3.38
CA ILE A 28 8.73 -10.98 -2.12
C ILE A 28 7.60 -9.99 -2.37
N VAL A 29 6.62 -9.96 -1.47
CA VAL A 29 5.56 -8.94 -1.44
C VAL A 29 5.74 -8.06 -0.22
N ILE A 30 5.83 -6.76 -0.43
CA ILE A 30 5.99 -5.77 0.62
C ILE A 30 4.74 -4.88 0.64
N ASN A 31 3.98 -4.93 1.74
CA ASN A 31 2.93 -3.95 1.98
C ASN A 31 3.55 -2.66 2.50
N TYR A 32 3.52 -1.62 1.66
CA TYR A 32 4.17 -0.34 1.94
C TYR A 32 3.66 0.34 3.21
N GLY A 33 2.33 0.29 3.44
CA GLY A 33 1.73 0.87 4.63
C GLY A 33 2.15 0.16 5.93
N SER A 34 2.30 -1.17 5.90
CA SER A 34 2.81 -1.95 7.03
C SER A 34 4.28 -1.65 7.28
N LEU A 35 5.09 -1.61 6.22
CA LEU A 35 6.51 -1.25 6.34
C LEU A 35 6.70 0.16 6.91
N MET A 36 5.91 1.14 6.47
CA MET A 36 5.93 2.48 7.07
C MET A 36 5.62 2.46 8.56
N PHE A 37 4.64 1.66 8.98
CA PHE A 37 4.31 1.51 10.39
C PHE A 37 5.45 0.86 11.18
N ASP A 38 6.08 -0.18 10.64
CA ASP A 38 7.23 -0.84 11.28
C ASP A 38 8.40 0.14 11.46
N VAL A 39 8.68 0.95 10.44
CA VAL A 39 9.70 2.00 10.51
C VAL A 39 9.31 3.05 11.56
N ALA A 40 8.05 3.49 11.60
CA ALA A 40 7.56 4.45 12.56
C ALA A 40 7.63 3.93 14.01
N THR A 41 7.29 2.66 14.22
CA THR A 41 7.37 2.00 15.54
C THR A 41 8.80 1.99 16.06
N LYS A 42 9.77 1.68 15.21
CA LYS A 42 11.21 1.76 15.56
C LYS A 42 11.65 3.19 15.91
N ASN A 43 10.93 4.20 15.45
CA ASN A 43 11.13 5.61 15.78
C ASN A 43 10.21 6.12 16.91
N GLY A 44 9.59 5.23 17.68
CA GLY A 44 8.84 5.55 18.90
C GLY A 44 7.33 5.74 18.71
N LEU A 45 6.77 5.55 17.51
CA LEU A 45 5.33 5.58 17.30
C LEU A 45 4.68 4.31 17.87
N LYS A 46 3.57 4.47 18.58
CA LYS A 46 2.90 3.34 19.26
C LYS A 46 1.65 2.87 18.53
N ASP A 47 0.97 3.76 17.81
CA ASP A 47 -0.30 3.47 17.15
C ASP A 47 -0.23 3.79 15.65
N ARG A 48 -0.85 2.94 14.84
CA ARG A 48 -0.92 3.12 13.39
C ARG A 48 -1.72 4.37 12.99
N ASP A 49 -2.74 4.72 13.76
CA ASP A 49 -3.55 5.91 13.52
C ASP A 49 -2.78 7.21 13.79
N ASP A 50 -1.74 7.15 14.61
CA ASP A 50 -0.86 8.30 14.86
C ASP A 50 0.01 8.66 13.65
N LEU A 51 0.25 7.72 12.72
CA LEU A 51 0.94 8.03 11.46
C LEU A 51 0.28 9.17 10.68
N ARG A 52 -1.06 9.22 10.70
CA ARG A 52 -1.84 10.24 9.98
C ARG A 52 -1.81 11.60 10.67
N LYS A 53 -1.43 11.64 11.95
CA LYS A 53 -1.34 12.86 12.76
C LYS A 53 0.05 13.49 12.74
N LEU A 54 1.05 12.79 12.17
CA LEU A 54 2.40 13.30 12.05
C LEU A 54 2.46 14.51 11.10
N SER A 55 3.41 15.40 11.35
CA SER A 55 3.71 16.49 10.41
C SER A 55 4.07 15.94 9.02
N VAL A 56 3.82 16.73 7.99
CA VAL A 56 4.16 16.34 6.60
C VAL A 56 5.65 15.99 6.48
N SER A 57 6.52 16.75 7.11
CA SER A 57 7.97 16.51 7.10
C SER A 57 8.34 15.16 7.74
N GLU A 58 7.70 14.80 8.85
CA GLU A 58 7.94 13.52 9.50
C GLU A 58 7.38 12.35 8.71
N GLN A 59 6.20 12.52 8.11
CA GLN A 59 5.65 11.51 7.19
C GLN A 59 6.59 11.29 5.99
N GLN A 60 7.12 12.35 5.40
CA GLN A 60 8.08 12.27 4.28
C GLN A 60 9.39 11.57 4.71
N ARG A 61 9.87 11.84 5.93
CA ARG A 61 11.04 11.16 6.49
C ARG A 61 10.82 9.66 6.62
N LEU A 62 9.67 9.25 7.18
CA LEU A 62 9.31 7.83 7.32
C LEU A 62 9.10 7.15 5.97
N GLN A 63 8.49 7.83 5.02
CA GLN A 63 8.32 7.35 3.65
C GLN A 63 9.68 7.09 2.97
N LYS A 64 10.63 8.01 3.17
CA LYS A 64 11.99 7.85 2.66
C LYS A 64 12.69 6.63 3.27
N LEU A 65 12.64 6.46 4.58
CA LEU A 65 13.24 5.32 5.28
C LEU A 65 12.62 3.98 4.83
N ALA A 66 11.31 3.94 4.65
CA ALA A 66 10.63 2.76 4.11
C ALA A 66 11.06 2.46 2.67
N ALA A 67 11.20 3.48 1.83
CA ALA A 67 11.68 3.33 0.46
C ALA A 67 13.14 2.83 0.40
N GLU A 68 14.01 3.35 1.25
CA GLU A 68 15.39 2.90 1.39
C GLU A 68 15.45 1.43 1.84
N THR A 69 14.59 1.02 2.77
CA THR A 69 14.47 -0.39 3.18
C THR A 69 14.07 -1.27 2.01
N ILE A 70 13.09 -0.85 1.19
CA ILE A 70 12.69 -1.60 -0.01
C ILE A 70 13.86 -1.73 -0.99
N ALA A 71 14.63 -0.67 -1.18
CA ALA A 71 15.75 -0.66 -2.10
C ALA A 71 16.91 -1.59 -1.70
N THR A 72 16.94 -2.12 -0.47
CA THR A 72 17.92 -3.12 -0.03
C THR A 72 17.57 -4.56 -0.43
N HIS A 73 16.36 -4.80 -0.92
CA HIS A 73 15.90 -6.13 -1.32
C HIS A 73 16.60 -6.58 -2.61
N ASN A 74 17.08 -7.84 -2.61
CA ASN A 74 17.81 -8.45 -3.71
C ASN A 74 17.05 -9.61 -4.37
N GLU A 75 15.76 -9.79 -4.03
CA GLU A 75 14.92 -10.78 -4.67
C GLU A 75 14.74 -10.46 -6.16
N GLU A 76 14.58 -11.48 -6.98
CA GLU A 76 14.39 -11.33 -8.43
C GLU A 76 13.16 -10.48 -8.75
N ILE A 77 12.10 -10.62 -7.94
CA ILE A 77 10.85 -9.88 -8.07
C ILE A 77 10.45 -9.31 -6.71
N VAL A 78 10.40 -8.00 -6.61
CA VAL A 78 9.88 -7.27 -5.44
C VAL A 78 8.55 -6.63 -5.83
N ILE A 79 7.45 -7.10 -5.24
CA ILE A 79 6.11 -6.55 -5.46
C ILE A 79 5.76 -5.64 -4.29
N ILE A 80 5.56 -4.36 -4.57
CA ILE A 80 5.12 -3.38 -3.58
C ILE A 80 3.60 -3.24 -3.67
N ASP A 81 2.89 -3.64 -2.61
CA ASP A 81 1.45 -3.44 -2.46
C ASP A 81 1.18 -2.12 -1.73
N THR A 82 0.46 -1.23 -2.40
CA THR A 82 0.12 0.08 -1.85
C THR A 82 -1.18 0.63 -2.43
N HIS A 83 -1.59 1.78 -1.92
CA HIS A 83 -2.68 2.57 -2.52
C HIS A 83 -2.11 3.64 -3.43
N ALA A 84 -2.78 3.91 -4.55
CA ALA A 84 -2.40 5.04 -5.41
C ALA A 84 -2.57 6.37 -4.69
N PHE A 85 -3.70 6.49 -3.96
CA PHE A 85 -4.02 7.66 -3.17
C PHE A 85 -4.48 7.24 -1.77
N ILE A 86 -4.16 8.08 -0.79
CA ILE A 86 -4.58 7.97 0.60
C ILE A 86 -5.52 9.14 0.87
N ASN A 87 -6.73 8.83 1.31
CA ASN A 87 -7.68 9.85 1.72
C ASN A 87 -7.30 10.41 3.09
N SER A 88 -7.23 11.72 3.22
CA SER A 88 -7.00 12.45 4.46
C SER A 88 -8.03 13.57 4.62
N PRO A 89 -8.19 14.16 5.82
CA PRO A 89 -9.06 15.33 6.02
C PRO A 89 -8.71 16.52 5.12
N GLU A 90 -7.47 16.62 4.67
CA GLU A 90 -6.93 17.70 3.84
C GLU A 90 -7.00 17.40 2.34
N GLY A 91 -7.48 16.19 1.96
CA GLY A 91 -7.59 15.75 0.57
C GLY A 91 -6.86 14.44 0.28
N TYR A 92 -6.61 14.18 -1.00
CA TYR A 92 -5.93 12.97 -1.43
C TYR A 92 -4.42 13.15 -1.46
N TYR A 93 -3.71 12.27 -0.76
CA TYR A 93 -2.26 12.18 -0.80
C TYR A 93 -1.80 11.03 -1.69
N PRO A 94 -0.70 11.19 -2.47
CA PRO A 94 -0.13 10.08 -3.23
C PRO A 94 0.43 9.02 -2.27
N GLY A 95 0.05 7.76 -2.51
CA GLY A 95 0.57 6.62 -1.73
C GLY A 95 2.05 6.33 -2.00
N LEU A 96 2.52 6.69 -3.21
CA LEU A 96 3.92 6.67 -3.62
C LEU A 96 4.31 8.04 -4.19
N PRO A 97 4.72 9.00 -3.37
CA PRO A 97 5.13 10.31 -3.85
C PRO A 97 6.45 10.24 -4.63
N GLU A 98 6.75 11.27 -5.39
CA GLU A 98 7.88 11.32 -6.32
C GLU A 98 9.23 10.99 -5.65
N HIS A 99 9.47 11.49 -4.44
CA HIS A 99 10.72 11.22 -3.72
C HIS A 99 10.89 9.73 -3.37
N VAL A 100 9.79 9.02 -3.11
CA VAL A 100 9.77 7.57 -2.88
C VAL A 100 10.06 6.82 -4.19
N LEU A 101 9.39 7.22 -5.28
CA LEU A 101 9.58 6.61 -6.60
C LEU A 101 11.02 6.75 -7.10
N LYS A 102 11.68 7.88 -6.83
CA LYS A 102 13.09 8.09 -7.16
C LYS A 102 14.05 7.13 -6.46
N ILE A 103 13.68 6.66 -5.25
CA ILE A 103 14.47 5.70 -4.48
C ILE A 103 14.18 4.27 -4.95
N ILE A 104 12.91 3.89 -5.02
CA ILE A 104 12.47 2.52 -5.35
C ILE A 104 12.73 2.18 -6.82
N LYS A 105 12.57 3.16 -7.74
CA LYS A 105 12.73 3.01 -9.19
C LYS A 105 11.98 1.80 -9.76
N PRO A 106 10.64 1.73 -9.59
CA PRO A 106 9.88 0.58 -10.02
C PRO A 106 9.97 0.40 -11.54
N SER A 107 10.20 -0.83 -12.00
CA SER A 107 10.24 -1.17 -13.43
C SER A 107 8.84 -1.22 -14.06
N ASN A 108 7.81 -1.51 -13.27
CA ASN A 108 6.44 -1.66 -13.74
C ASN A 108 5.43 -1.10 -12.75
N PHE A 109 4.31 -0.59 -13.26
CA PHE A 109 3.13 -0.24 -12.48
C PHE A 109 1.97 -1.17 -12.85
N VAL A 110 1.38 -1.81 -11.85
CA VAL A 110 0.16 -2.61 -12.00
C VAL A 110 -0.96 -1.91 -11.26
N SER A 111 -1.93 -1.38 -11.98
CA SER A 111 -3.14 -0.78 -11.42
C SER A 111 -4.28 -1.80 -11.40
N VAL A 112 -4.86 -2.01 -10.23
CA VAL A 112 -6.01 -2.89 -10.05
C VAL A 112 -7.26 -2.03 -9.85
N SER A 113 -8.25 -2.23 -10.71
CA SER A 113 -9.53 -1.52 -10.68
C SER A 113 -10.70 -2.50 -10.73
N ALA A 114 -11.85 -2.10 -10.25
CA ALA A 114 -13.11 -2.81 -10.36
C ALA A 114 -14.24 -1.79 -10.42
N LYS A 115 -15.45 -2.24 -10.78
CA LYS A 115 -16.63 -1.37 -10.79
C LYS A 115 -16.93 -0.87 -9.36
N PRO A 116 -17.34 0.40 -9.18
CA PRO A 116 -17.63 0.98 -7.86
C PRO A 116 -18.61 0.13 -7.04
N GLU A 117 -19.66 -0.43 -7.69
CA GLU A 117 -20.67 -1.29 -7.05
C GLU A 117 -20.06 -2.58 -6.49
N GLU A 118 -19.10 -3.18 -7.21
CA GLU A 118 -18.42 -4.39 -6.74
C GLU A 118 -17.55 -4.08 -5.52
N ILE A 119 -16.84 -2.96 -5.55
CA ILE A 119 -16.00 -2.50 -4.44
C ILE A 119 -16.88 -2.21 -3.22
N TYR A 120 -17.99 -1.51 -3.42
CA TYR A 120 -18.94 -1.22 -2.36
C TYR A 120 -19.48 -2.51 -1.71
N ASN A 121 -19.95 -3.45 -2.53
CA ASN A 121 -20.48 -4.73 -2.04
C ASN A 121 -19.43 -5.55 -1.27
N ARG A 122 -18.18 -5.56 -1.73
CA ARG A 122 -17.08 -6.23 -1.03
C ARG A 122 -16.77 -5.57 0.31
N ARG A 123 -16.81 -4.22 0.37
CA ARG A 123 -16.56 -3.48 1.62
C ARG A 123 -17.69 -3.67 2.63
N MET A 124 -18.93 -3.75 2.17
CA MET A 124 -20.09 -3.98 3.06
C MET A 124 -20.12 -5.40 3.65
N LYS A 125 -19.52 -6.38 2.96
CA LYS A 125 -19.39 -7.76 3.44
C LYS A 125 -18.14 -8.00 4.31
N ASP A 126 -17.22 -7.04 4.39
CA ASP A 126 -15.98 -7.17 5.14
C ASP A 126 -16.15 -6.62 6.57
N ASP A 127 -16.77 -7.43 7.44
CA ASP A 127 -17.00 -7.10 8.85
C ASP A 127 -15.70 -7.08 9.69
N THR A 128 -14.57 -7.50 9.10
CA THR A 128 -13.29 -7.65 9.83
C THR A 128 -12.52 -6.34 9.98
N ARG A 129 -12.92 -5.29 9.26
CA ARG A 129 -12.27 -3.98 9.30
C ARG A 129 -13.28 -2.89 9.54
N ASN A 130 -13.09 -2.16 10.63
CA ASN A 130 -13.84 -0.92 10.91
C ASN A 130 -13.40 0.14 9.88
N ARG A 131 -14.03 0.13 8.70
CA ARG A 131 -13.80 1.12 7.64
C ARG A 131 -14.91 2.14 7.72
N ASP A 132 -14.53 3.42 7.58
CA ASP A 132 -15.49 4.51 7.45
C ASP A 132 -16.57 4.13 6.42
N LYS A 133 -17.83 4.35 6.78
CA LYS A 133 -18.97 4.13 5.90
C LYS A 133 -18.80 5.02 4.66
N ILE A 134 -18.37 4.41 3.57
CA ILE A 134 -18.13 5.11 2.31
C ILE A 134 -19.38 4.94 1.46
N THR A 135 -19.87 6.04 0.92
CA THR A 135 -20.93 6.03 -0.10
C THR A 135 -20.35 5.67 -1.47
N LEU A 136 -21.20 5.18 -2.39
CA LEU A 136 -20.80 4.93 -3.79
C LEU A 136 -20.13 6.13 -4.45
N ALA A 137 -20.53 7.34 -4.07
CA ALA A 137 -19.95 8.58 -4.61
C ALA A 137 -18.48 8.81 -4.22
N ASN A 138 -17.98 8.09 -3.20
CA ASN A 138 -16.62 8.22 -2.67
C ASN A 138 -15.69 7.06 -3.09
N ILE A 139 -16.13 6.22 -4.02
CA ILE A 139 -15.37 5.13 -4.63
C ILE A 139 -14.94 5.51 -6.04
#